data_0291b7b620d9d6552229f3ba28f3cd47
#
_entry.id   0291b7b620d9d6552229f3ba28f3cd47
#
_cell.length_a   1.000
_cell.length_b   1.000
_cell.length_c   1.000
_cell.angle_alpha   90.00
_cell.angle_beta   90.00
_cell.angle_gamma   90.00
#
_symmetry.space_group_name_H-M   'P 1'
#
loop_
_entity.id
_entity.type
_entity.pdbx_description
1 polymer ?
#
loop_
_entity_poly.entity_id
_entity_poly.type
_entity_poly.pdbx_seq_one_letter_code
_entity_poly.pdbx_strand_id
1 'polypeptide(L)'
;SNGYNFLGSDMYNPFDILLFISKKHKYQNYWFETGTPTFLIELIKKNNYFLPALTNLKVDEKLLSSFDINNLDFEVILYQSGYLTIDKVETSIFGSPEYLLKIPNKEVKRSLSDIIIVDLYKDKNVIPNKTAIYKSLLENDMDKFKGSLHSMFSSIPYNNYTKNDLAIFEGFYASIIYVYLQSLGFHIIGEDVTNKGRIDLTIVMDNAIYIIEFKLDGKEYALEQIKKKKYYEKYLNQNKDIYLVGINFDTNDKNINSFEWEKYQL
;
A
#
# COMPACT_ATOMS: atom_id res chain seq x y z
N SER A 1 14.83 2.69 12.18
CA SER A 1 15.63 2.79 10.95
C SER A 1 16.43 1.52 10.61
N ASN A 2 15.90 0.36 10.96
CA ASN A 2 16.41 -0.94 10.56
C ASN A 2 15.79 -1.34 9.20
N GLY A 3 16.40 -2.29 8.47
CA GLY A 3 15.81 -2.88 7.26
C GLY A 3 16.36 -2.35 5.94
N TYR A 4 17.33 -1.44 5.96
CA TYR A 4 18.11 -1.12 4.77
C TYR A 4 19.11 -2.22 4.48
N ASN A 5 19.30 -2.52 3.21
CA ASN A 5 20.25 -3.53 2.78
C ASN A 5 21.12 -2.98 1.64
N PHE A 6 22.42 -3.22 1.74
CA PHE A 6 23.37 -2.91 0.69
C PHE A 6 24.14 -4.18 0.32
N LEU A 7 23.81 -4.75 -0.85
CA LEU A 7 24.45 -5.95 -1.42
C LEU A 7 24.53 -7.13 -0.44
N GLY A 8 23.45 -7.38 0.31
CA GLY A 8 23.36 -8.51 1.27
C GLY A 8 23.72 -8.16 2.72
N SER A 9 24.19 -6.95 3.00
CA SER A 9 24.48 -6.49 4.36
C SER A 9 23.39 -5.58 4.88
N ASP A 10 22.82 -5.92 6.04
CA ASP A 10 21.85 -5.07 6.72
C ASP A 10 22.52 -3.80 7.26
N MET A 11 21.89 -2.66 7.03
CA MET A 11 22.39 -1.34 7.41
C MET A 11 21.33 -0.52 8.14
N TYR A 12 21.79 0.35 9.02
CA TYR A 12 20.97 1.42 9.57
C TYR A 12 21.15 2.69 8.73
N ASN A 13 20.07 3.49 8.62
CA ASN A 13 20.20 4.82 8.02
C ASN A 13 21.08 5.70 8.94
N PRO A 14 22.25 6.18 8.48
CA PRO A 14 23.16 6.95 9.33
C PRO A 14 22.53 8.25 9.87
N PHE A 15 21.67 8.89 9.09
CA PHE A 15 20.99 10.13 9.47
C PHE A 15 20.00 9.90 10.62
N ASP A 16 19.22 8.84 10.57
CA ASP A 16 18.30 8.46 11.65
C ASP A 16 19.05 8.15 12.96
N ILE A 17 20.21 7.49 12.85
CA ILE A 17 21.06 7.20 14.00
C ILE A 17 21.59 8.50 14.63
N LEU A 18 22.06 9.45 13.81
CA LEU A 18 22.52 10.74 14.29
C LEU A 18 21.40 11.54 14.98
N LEU A 19 20.20 11.56 14.41
CA LEU A 19 19.04 12.20 15.01
C LEU A 19 18.62 11.53 16.33
N PHE A 20 18.60 10.19 16.35
CA PHE A 20 18.32 9.44 17.58
C PHE A 20 19.28 9.79 18.71
N ILE A 21 20.57 9.86 18.42
CA ILE A 21 21.60 10.26 19.40
C ILE A 21 21.40 11.72 19.82
N SER A 22 21.22 12.63 18.88
CA SER A 22 21.05 14.07 19.15
C SER A 22 19.84 14.40 20.01
N LYS A 23 18.75 13.61 19.87
CA LYS A 23 17.50 13.76 20.64
C LYS A 23 17.43 12.89 21.88
N LYS A 24 18.57 12.59 22.49
CA LYS A 24 18.69 11.88 23.78
C LYS A 24 18.00 10.52 23.78
N HIS A 25 18.17 9.75 22.69
CA HIS A 25 17.68 8.39 22.53
C HIS A 25 16.14 8.23 22.60
N LYS A 26 15.38 9.25 22.22
CA LYS A 26 13.93 9.14 22.08
C LYS A 26 13.59 8.38 20.81
N TYR A 27 12.76 7.33 20.92
CA TYR A 27 12.22 6.63 19.77
C TYR A 27 11.07 7.44 19.17
N GLN A 28 11.31 8.01 17.99
CA GLN A 28 10.29 8.70 17.20
C GLN A 28 10.63 8.60 15.71
N ASN A 29 9.73 9.03 14.86
CA ASN A 29 9.84 8.92 13.41
C ASN A 29 10.73 10.02 12.86
N TYR A 30 12.05 9.81 12.83
CA TYR A 30 13.04 10.82 12.42
C TYR A 30 13.10 11.03 10.91
N TRP A 31 12.63 10.06 10.14
CA TRP A 31 12.71 10.03 8.67
C TRP A 31 12.14 11.30 8.01
N PHE A 32 11.15 11.95 8.62
CA PHE A 32 10.41 13.09 8.05
C PHE A 32 10.66 14.44 8.68
N GLU A 33 11.59 14.57 9.61
CA GLU A 33 11.87 15.89 10.22
C GLU A 33 12.44 16.91 9.21
N THR A 34 12.94 16.45 8.06
CA THR A 34 13.55 17.29 7.03
C THR A 34 12.60 17.75 5.92
N GLY A 35 11.30 17.48 6.06
CA GLY A 35 10.27 17.95 5.13
C GLY A 35 9.72 16.87 4.21
N THR A 36 8.44 16.98 3.92
CA THR A 36 7.76 16.11 2.93
C THR A 36 8.22 16.49 1.54
N PRO A 37 8.78 15.58 0.75
CA PRO A 37 9.15 15.90 -0.61
C PRO A 37 7.88 16.08 -1.45
N THR A 38 7.45 17.30 -1.68
CA THR A 38 6.28 17.62 -2.52
C THR A 38 6.41 16.98 -3.90
N PHE A 39 7.63 16.93 -4.42
CA PHE A 39 7.91 16.28 -5.71
C PHE A 39 7.54 14.79 -5.72
N LEU A 40 7.70 14.07 -4.61
CA LEU A 40 7.35 12.64 -4.52
C LEU A 40 5.84 12.43 -4.69
N ILE A 41 5.05 13.27 -4.06
CA ILE A 41 3.59 13.23 -4.20
C ILE A 41 3.16 13.55 -5.63
N GLU A 42 3.79 14.54 -6.26
CA GLU A 42 3.51 14.88 -7.66
C GLU A 42 3.87 13.74 -8.60
N LEU A 43 4.98 13.04 -8.34
CA LEU A 43 5.38 11.87 -9.12
C LEU A 43 4.42 10.70 -8.95
N ILE A 44 3.98 10.40 -7.72
CA ILE A 44 2.97 9.36 -7.46
C ILE A 44 1.68 9.67 -8.25
N LYS A 45 1.23 10.93 -8.23
CA LYS A 45 0.04 11.36 -8.98
C LYS A 45 0.23 11.28 -10.49
N LYS A 46 1.37 11.74 -10.99
CA LYS A 46 1.67 11.79 -12.43
C LYS A 46 1.73 10.40 -13.07
N ASN A 47 2.21 9.41 -12.34
CA ASN A 47 2.42 8.06 -12.85
C ASN A 47 1.24 7.12 -12.59
N ASN A 48 0.10 7.60 -12.05
CA ASN A 48 -1.07 6.78 -11.69
C ASN A 48 -0.65 5.50 -10.93
N TYR A 49 0.31 5.64 -10.02
CA TYR A 49 1.05 4.52 -9.48
C TYR A 49 0.17 3.67 -8.56
N PHE A 50 0.13 2.38 -8.85
CA PHE A 50 -0.51 1.42 -7.98
C PHE A 50 0.42 1.11 -6.80
N LEU A 51 0.20 1.78 -5.67
CA LEU A 51 1.08 1.72 -4.49
C LEU A 51 1.31 0.30 -3.93
N PRO A 52 0.34 -0.64 -3.95
CA PRO A 52 0.59 -2.03 -3.57
C PRO A 52 1.73 -2.69 -4.35
N ALA A 53 1.96 -2.33 -5.61
CA ALA A 53 3.02 -2.89 -6.44
C ALA A 53 4.44 -2.46 -5.99
N LEU A 54 4.58 -1.40 -5.18
CA LEU A 54 5.89 -0.95 -4.66
C LEU A 54 6.58 -1.96 -3.75
N THR A 55 5.89 -3.02 -3.33
CA THR A 55 6.45 -4.02 -2.42
C THR A 55 7.30 -5.09 -3.10
N ASN A 56 7.29 -5.19 -4.43
CA ASN A 56 7.98 -6.24 -5.21
C ASN A 56 8.48 -5.72 -6.56
N LEU A 57 9.15 -4.58 -6.58
CA LEU A 57 9.69 -4.01 -7.81
C LEU A 57 10.96 -4.72 -8.23
N LYS A 58 11.02 -5.16 -9.48
CA LYS A 58 12.25 -5.63 -10.13
C LYS A 58 12.83 -4.53 -11.00
N VAL A 59 14.11 -4.25 -10.82
CA VAL A 59 14.85 -3.26 -11.60
C VAL A 59 16.20 -3.81 -12.04
N ASP A 60 16.68 -3.37 -13.18
CA ASP A 60 18.02 -3.72 -13.65
C ASP A 60 19.09 -2.74 -13.14
N GLU A 61 20.36 -3.09 -13.31
CA GLU A 61 21.47 -2.26 -12.86
C GLU A 61 21.52 -0.90 -13.59
N LYS A 62 21.11 -0.85 -14.85
CA LYS A 62 21.07 0.40 -15.62
C LYS A 62 20.04 1.36 -15.06
N LEU A 63 18.89 0.83 -14.65
CA LEU A 63 17.83 1.62 -14.03
C LEU A 63 18.32 2.22 -12.71
N LEU A 64 18.98 1.44 -11.85
CA LEU A 64 19.48 1.93 -10.56
C LEU A 64 20.60 2.97 -10.69
N SER A 65 21.39 2.90 -11.76
CA SER A 65 22.51 3.82 -12.02
C SER A 65 22.15 5.01 -12.90
N SER A 66 20.91 5.09 -13.39
CA SER A 66 20.43 6.15 -14.27
C SER A 66 20.27 7.46 -13.51
N PHE A 67 20.97 8.51 -13.99
CA PHE A 67 20.87 9.89 -13.49
C PHE A 67 20.32 10.88 -14.52
N ASP A 68 19.52 10.39 -15.46
CA ASP A 68 18.88 11.28 -16.43
C ASP A 68 17.75 12.06 -15.76
N ILE A 69 18.03 13.32 -15.41
CA ILE A 69 17.11 14.24 -14.71
C ILE A 69 15.80 14.43 -15.49
N ASN A 70 15.81 14.25 -16.80
CA ASN A 70 14.64 14.46 -17.64
C ASN A 70 13.75 13.20 -17.77
N ASN A 71 14.27 12.03 -17.38
CA ASN A 71 13.64 10.73 -17.57
C ASN A 71 13.89 9.80 -16.36
N LEU A 72 13.80 10.34 -15.14
CA LEU A 72 13.99 9.56 -13.94
C LEU A 72 12.77 8.65 -13.73
N ASP A 73 13.02 7.36 -13.77
CA ASP A 73 12.04 6.36 -13.38
C ASP A 73 11.69 6.53 -11.89
N PHE A 74 10.41 6.40 -11.58
CA PHE A 74 9.88 6.63 -10.25
C PHE A 74 10.55 5.74 -9.19
N GLU A 75 10.83 4.48 -9.54
CA GLU A 75 11.50 3.49 -8.70
C GLU A 75 12.92 3.92 -8.32
N VAL A 76 13.63 4.51 -9.26
CA VAL A 76 15.00 5.03 -9.05
C VAL A 76 14.97 6.17 -8.04
N ILE A 77 14.02 7.09 -8.18
CA ILE A 77 13.87 8.21 -7.24
C ILE A 77 13.53 7.69 -5.84
N LEU A 78 12.61 6.74 -5.71
CA LEU A 78 12.26 6.13 -4.43
C LEU A 78 13.45 5.41 -3.79
N TYR A 79 14.26 4.72 -4.61
CA TYR A 79 15.47 4.04 -4.12
C TYR A 79 16.53 5.05 -3.68
N GLN A 80 16.84 6.03 -4.50
CA GLN A 80 17.86 7.04 -4.19
C GLN A 80 17.49 7.95 -3.01
N SER A 81 16.19 8.22 -2.84
CA SER A 81 15.68 8.98 -1.70
C SER A 81 15.46 8.11 -0.44
N GLY A 82 15.74 6.80 -0.51
CA GLY A 82 15.69 5.88 0.63
C GLY A 82 14.30 5.39 1.01
N TYR A 83 13.28 5.61 0.17
CA TYR A 83 11.96 4.99 0.36
C TYR A 83 11.94 3.52 -0.03
N LEU A 84 12.87 3.11 -0.88
CA LEU A 84 13.12 1.72 -1.22
C LEU A 84 14.54 1.31 -0.88
N THR A 85 14.74 0.02 -0.67
CA THR A 85 16.03 -0.63 -0.50
C THR A 85 16.08 -1.92 -1.31
N ILE A 86 17.28 -2.45 -1.56
CA ILE A 86 17.44 -3.76 -2.20
C ILE A 86 17.02 -4.83 -1.19
N ASP A 87 16.08 -5.69 -1.58
CA ASP A 87 15.72 -6.90 -0.82
C ASP A 87 16.68 -8.05 -1.15
N LYS A 88 16.81 -8.33 -2.43
CA LYS A 88 17.72 -9.38 -2.95
C LYS A 88 18.13 -9.07 -4.37
N VAL A 89 19.21 -9.72 -4.79
CA VAL A 89 19.70 -9.70 -6.18
C VAL A 89 19.46 -11.07 -6.78
N GLU A 90 18.82 -11.10 -7.93
CA GLU A 90 18.60 -12.31 -8.73
C GLU A 90 19.37 -12.20 -10.04
N THR A 91 19.62 -13.32 -10.71
CA THR A 91 20.20 -13.34 -12.04
C THR A 91 19.09 -13.50 -13.05
N SER A 92 19.01 -12.59 -14.01
CA SER A 92 18.05 -12.69 -15.11
C SER A 92 18.34 -13.89 -16.00
N ILE A 93 17.37 -14.27 -16.82
CA ILE A 93 17.57 -15.33 -17.85
C ILE A 93 18.69 -14.98 -18.85
N PHE A 94 19.08 -13.71 -18.93
CA PHE A 94 20.17 -13.23 -19.80
C PHE A 94 21.52 -13.11 -19.06
N GLY A 95 21.59 -13.53 -17.79
CA GLY A 95 22.81 -13.50 -16.99
C GLY A 95 23.13 -12.13 -16.34
N SER A 96 22.30 -11.10 -16.52
CA SER A 96 22.46 -9.79 -15.87
C SER A 96 21.82 -9.77 -14.47
N PRO A 97 22.36 -8.96 -13.53
CA PRO A 97 21.75 -8.81 -12.22
C PRO A 97 20.40 -8.08 -12.30
N GLU A 98 19.42 -8.60 -11.60
CA GLU A 98 18.11 -7.98 -11.34
C GLU A 98 17.97 -7.73 -9.84
N TYR A 99 17.60 -6.51 -9.49
CA TYR A 99 17.44 -6.10 -8.10
C TYR A 99 15.96 -6.08 -7.74
N LEU A 100 15.58 -6.83 -6.69
CA LEU A 100 14.27 -6.72 -6.08
C LEU A 100 14.32 -5.62 -5.02
N LEU A 101 13.45 -4.63 -5.18
CA LEU A 101 13.33 -3.52 -4.26
C LEU A 101 12.14 -3.73 -3.31
N LYS A 102 12.30 -3.29 -2.07
CA LYS A 102 11.23 -3.24 -1.05
C LYS A 102 11.29 -1.96 -0.23
N ILE A 103 10.20 -1.65 0.46
CA ILE A 103 10.21 -0.62 1.50
C ILE A 103 11.03 -1.15 2.69
N PRO A 104 12.03 -0.39 3.19
CA PRO A 104 13.03 -0.91 4.14
C PRO A 104 12.44 -1.38 5.46
N ASN A 105 11.46 -0.68 6.00
CA ASN A 105 10.91 -0.99 7.32
C ASN A 105 9.50 -0.40 7.54
N LYS A 106 8.88 -0.75 8.66
CA LYS A 106 7.53 -0.29 9.02
C LYS A 106 7.45 1.23 9.23
N GLU A 107 8.54 1.86 9.67
CA GLU A 107 8.61 3.31 9.89
C GLU A 107 8.50 4.06 8.56
N VAL A 108 9.33 3.74 7.58
CA VAL A 108 9.29 4.33 6.23
C VAL A 108 7.93 4.04 5.57
N LYS A 109 7.45 2.81 5.72
CA LYS A 109 6.16 2.36 5.18
C LYS A 109 5.00 3.22 5.71
N ARG A 110 4.92 3.38 7.04
CA ARG A 110 3.89 4.18 7.70
C ARG A 110 3.99 5.65 7.30
N SER A 111 5.18 6.17 7.30
CA SER A 111 5.45 7.57 7.00
C SER A 111 5.09 7.93 5.56
N LEU A 112 5.42 7.08 4.59
CA LEU A 112 4.99 7.26 3.20
C LEU A 112 3.47 7.27 3.10
N SER A 113 2.79 6.37 3.80
CA SER A 113 1.33 6.31 3.84
C SER A 113 0.72 7.56 4.46
N ASP A 114 1.27 8.06 5.56
CA ASP A 114 0.77 9.27 6.23
C ASP A 114 0.94 10.52 5.34
N ILE A 115 2.04 10.63 4.60
CA ILE A 115 2.24 11.71 3.61
C ILE A 115 1.17 11.70 2.54
N ILE A 116 0.91 10.54 1.96
CA ILE A 116 -0.08 10.38 0.89
C ILE A 116 -1.48 10.74 1.41
N ILE A 117 -1.83 10.30 2.61
CA ILE A 117 -3.12 10.62 3.24
C ILE A 117 -3.25 12.13 3.48
N VAL A 118 -2.22 12.77 4.03
CA VAL A 118 -2.24 14.22 4.29
C VAL A 118 -2.42 15.01 2.98
N ASP A 119 -1.72 14.62 1.91
CA ASP A 119 -1.90 15.26 0.61
C ASP A 119 -3.28 15.02 0.01
N LEU A 120 -3.79 13.81 0.14
CA LEU A 120 -5.09 13.40 -0.40
C LEU A 120 -6.24 14.22 0.21
N TYR A 121 -6.20 14.48 1.51
CA TYR A 121 -7.26 15.22 2.21
C TYR A 121 -6.96 16.70 2.39
N LYS A 122 -5.70 17.12 2.26
CA LYS A 122 -5.22 18.51 2.51
C LYS A 122 -5.59 19.05 3.89
N ASP A 123 -6.07 18.21 4.78
CA ASP A 123 -6.43 18.54 6.15
C ASP A 123 -5.81 17.52 7.13
N LYS A 124 -5.21 18.02 8.20
CA LYS A 124 -4.61 17.19 9.27
C LYS A 124 -5.65 16.56 10.19
N ASN A 125 -6.93 16.96 10.09
CA ASN A 125 -8.00 16.54 10.99
C ASN A 125 -8.76 15.27 10.55
N VAL A 126 -8.22 14.48 9.60
CA VAL A 126 -8.88 13.28 9.04
C VAL A 126 -8.76 12.02 9.92
N ILE A 127 -8.49 12.20 11.21
CA ILE A 127 -8.29 11.13 12.20
C ILE A 127 -9.55 10.28 12.48
N PRO A 128 -10.80 10.79 12.42
CA PRO A 128 -11.98 10.00 12.78
C PRO A 128 -12.13 8.71 11.97
N ASN A 129 -11.90 8.77 10.67
CA ASN A 129 -12.03 7.60 9.79
C ASN A 129 -10.99 6.52 10.07
N LYS A 130 -9.76 6.91 10.43
CA LYS A 130 -8.70 5.95 10.81
C LYS A 130 -9.14 5.09 12.01
N THR A 131 -9.65 5.73 13.06
CA THR A 131 -10.10 5.03 14.27
C THR A 131 -11.27 4.10 13.99
N ALA A 132 -12.24 4.53 13.17
CA ALA A 132 -13.39 3.72 12.82
C ALA A 132 -13.01 2.47 12.01
N ILE A 133 -12.15 2.62 10.99
CA ILE A 133 -11.63 1.51 10.19
C ILE A 133 -10.85 0.53 11.08
N TYR A 134 -9.97 1.04 11.95
CA TYR A 134 -9.19 0.20 12.85
C TYR A 134 -10.07 -0.66 13.76
N LYS A 135 -11.05 -0.04 14.43
CA LYS A 135 -11.98 -0.75 15.33
C LYS A 135 -12.83 -1.78 14.60
N SER A 136 -13.37 -1.44 13.43
CA SER A 136 -14.22 -2.35 12.66
C SER A 136 -13.49 -3.64 12.28
N LEU A 137 -12.23 -3.56 11.91
CA LEU A 137 -11.42 -4.75 11.61
C LEU A 137 -11.05 -5.55 12.86
N LEU A 138 -10.74 -4.90 13.99
CA LEU A 138 -10.48 -5.61 15.25
C LEU A 138 -11.72 -6.36 15.77
N GLU A 139 -12.90 -5.78 15.56
CA GLU A 139 -14.19 -6.33 15.99
C GLU A 139 -14.76 -7.33 14.96
N ASN A 140 -14.14 -7.50 13.80
CA ASN A 140 -14.66 -8.24 12.63
C ASN A 140 -16.06 -7.73 12.19
N ASP A 141 -16.32 -6.45 12.35
CA ASP A 141 -17.61 -5.81 12.02
C ASP A 141 -17.56 -5.26 10.58
N MET A 142 -18.00 -6.08 9.63
CA MET A 142 -17.95 -5.75 8.22
C MET A 142 -18.90 -4.63 7.81
N ASP A 143 -20.02 -4.45 8.52
CA ASP A 143 -20.94 -3.34 8.24
C ASP A 143 -20.35 -2.00 8.67
N LYS A 144 -19.71 -1.96 9.84
CA LYS A 144 -18.93 -0.78 10.25
C LYS A 144 -17.73 -0.53 9.35
N PHE A 145 -17.06 -1.59 8.88
CA PHE A 145 -15.94 -1.46 7.95
C PHE A 145 -16.39 -0.83 6.63
N LYS A 146 -17.48 -1.34 6.04
CA LYS A 146 -18.14 -0.74 4.86
C LYS A 146 -18.46 0.74 5.06
N GLY A 147 -19.17 1.06 6.12
CA GLY A 147 -19.57 2.44 6.43
C GLY A 147 -18.39 3.38 6.63
N SER A 148 -17.33 2.90 7.27
CA SER A 148 -16.10 3.66 7.50
C SER A 148 -15.33 3.92 6.21
N LEU A 149 -15.23 2.93 5.32
CA LEU A 149 -14.62 3.11 3.99
C LEU A 149 -15.44 4.08 3.14
N HIS A 150 -16.77 3.95 3.13
CA HIS A 150 -17.64 4.86 2.39
C HIS A 150 -17.48 6.31 2.86
N SER A 151 -17.46 6.55 4.19
CA SER A 151 -17.21 7.86 4.78
C SER A 151 -15.82 8.40 4.42
N MET A 152 -14.81 7.53 4.40
CA MET A 152 -13.44 7.87 4.01
C MET A 152 -13.39 8.42 2.58
N PHE A 153 -13.98 7.72 1.60
CA PHE A 153 -14.01 8.19 0.21
C PHE A 153 -14.85 9.47 0.06
N SER A 154 -15.99 9.58 0.76
CA SER A 154 -16.82 10.78 0.75
C SER A 154 -16.10 12.04 1.29
N SER A 155 -15.07 11.84 2.10
CA SER A 155 -14.27 12.92 2.69
C SER A 155 -13.13 13.42 1.80
N ILE A 156 -12.84 12.73 0.69
CA ILE A 156 -11.79 13.16 -0.25
C ILE A 156 -12.29 14.36 -1.07
N PRO A 157 -11.58 15.51 -1.05
CA PRO A 157 -11.97 16.68 -1.84
C PRO A 157 -12.11 16.38 -3.34
N TYR A 158 -13.18 16.84 -3.95
CA TYR A 158 -13.52 16.56 -5.36
C TYR A 158 -12.40 16.93 -6.36
N ASN A 159 -11.63 17.95 -6.08
CA ASN A 159 -10.54 18.41 -6.93
C ASN A 159 -9.34 17.46 -6.98
N ASN A 160 -9.27 16.50 -6.05
CA ASN A 160 -8.27 15.42 -6.11
C ASN A 160 -8.65 14.31 -7.10
N TYR A 161 -9.93 14.20 -7.42
CA TYR A 161 -10.40 13.27 -8.46
C TYR A 161 -10.30 13.83 -9.88
N THR A 162 -10.35 15.17 -10.04
CA THR A 162 -10.36 15.83 -11.35
C THR A 162 -8.98 16.04 -11.94
N LYS A 163 -7.93 15.95 -11.12
CA LYS A 163 -6.56 16.06 -11.61
C LYS A 163 -6.08 14.69 -12.10
N ASN A 164 -5.76 14.58 -13.38
CA ASN A 164 -5.21 13.41 -14.06
C ASN A 164 -6.19 12.22 -14.24
N ASP A 165 -7.50 12.42 -14.20
CA ASP A 165 -8.52 11.37 -14.40
C ASP A 165 -8.32 10.12 -13.51
N LEU A 166 -7.78 10.29 -12.30
CA LEU A 166 -7.43 9.19 -11.40
C LEU A 166 -8.64 8.33 -11.00
N ALA A 167 -9.81 8.94 -10.93
CA ALA A 167 -11.04 8.25 -10.52
C ALA A 167 -11.51 7.17 -11.49
N ILE A 168 -10.97 7.09 -12.71
CA ILE A 168 -11.31 6.04 -13.68
C ILE A 168 -10.44 4.78 -13.52
N PHE A 169 -9.46 4.78 -12.61
CA PHE A 169 -8.58 3.63 -12.38
C PHE A 169 -8.94 2.89 -11.09
N GLU A 170 -9.21 1.61 -11.18
CA GLU A 170 -9.42 0.72 -10.03
C GLU A 170 -8.25 0.79 -9.04
N GLY A 171 -7.03 0.84 -9.55
CA GLY A 171 -5.81 0.96 -8.75
C GLY A 171 -5.72 2.22 -7.88
N PHE A 172 -6.42 3.29 -8.23
CA PHE A 172 -6.51 4.49 -7.39
C PHE A 172 -7.26 4.22 -6.08
N TYR A 173 -8.43 3.59 -6.16
CA TYR A 173 -9.23 3.25 -4.98
C TYR A 173 -8.54 2.21 -4.10
N ALA A 174 -7.97 1.18 -4.72
CA ALA A 174 -7.18 0.17 -4.04
C ALA A 174 -5.98 0.78 -3.31
N SER A 175 -5.27 1.73 -3.93
CA SER A 175 -4.14 2.43 -3.33
C SER A 175 -4.53 3.25 -2.11
N ILE A 176 -5.68 3.93 -2.14
CA ILE A 176 -6.18 4.69 -0.99
C ILE A 176 -6.45 3.77 0.19
N ILE A 177 -7.17 2.66 -0.02
CA ILE A 177 -7.42 1.67 1.03
C ILE A 177 -6.10 1.11 1.56
N TYR A 178 -5.17 0.77 0.67
CA TYR A 178 -3.87 0.26 1.04
C TYR A 178 -3.11 1.21 1.96
N VAL A 179 -2.96 2.49 1.61
CA VAL A 179 -2.21 3.44 2.43
C VAL A 179 -2.90 3.72 3.77
N TYR A 180 -4.24 3.73 3.81
CA TYR A 180 -4.98 3.86 5.06
C TYR A 180 -4.71 2.70 6.01
N LEU A 181 -4.90 1.48 5.55
CA LEU A 181 -4.66 0.28 6.36
C LEU A 181 -3.21 0.17 6.79
N GLN A 182 -2.28 0.56 5.92
CA GLN A 182 -0.86 0.57 6.21
C GLN A 182 -0.50 1.62 7.28
N SER A 183 -1.10 2.82 7.22
CA SER A 183 -0.90 3.87 8.22
C SER A 183 -1.43 3.48 9.60
N LEU A 184 -2.39 2.56 9.66
CA LEU A 184 -2.94 1.98 10.89
C LEU A 184 -2.06 0.88 11.48
N GLY A 185 -1.03 0.43 10.76
CA GLY A 185 -0.08 -0.58 11.22
C GLY A 185 -0.50 -2.02 10.97
N PHE A 186 -1.57 -2.26 10.20
CA PHE A 186 -1.94 -3.61 9.80
C PHE A 186 -0.87 -4.27 8.93
N HIS A 187 -0.77 -5.60 9.04
CA HIS A 187 0.02 -6.39 8.10
C HIS A 187 -0.81 -6.62 6.85
N ILE A 188 -0.46 -5.90 5.79
CA ILE A 188 -1.15 -5.97 4.50
C ILE A 188 -0.19 -6.42 3.41
N ILE A 189 -0.74 -7.21 2.48
CA ILE A 189 -0.04 -7.72 1.30
C ILE A 189 -0.84 -7.25 0.09
N GLY A 190 -0.28 -6.34 -0.69
CA GLY A 190 -0.84 -5.93 -1.97
C GLY A 190 -0.36 -6.87 -3.08
N GLU A 191 -1.18 -7.08 -4.11
CA GLU A 191 -0.85 -7.96 -5.22
C GLU A 191 -0.42 -9.38 -4.74
N ASP A 192 -1.17 -9.94 -3.79
CA ASP A 192 -0.82 -11.17 -3.10
C ASP A 192 -0.94 -12.41 -4.00
N VAL A 193 0.20 -12.95 -4.41
CA VAL A 193 0.30 -14.00 -5.43
C VAL A 193 -0.18 -15.35 -4.89
N THR A 194 -1.04 -16.02 -5.68
CA THR A 194 -1.49 -17.40 -5.47
C THR A 194 -1.17 -18.26 -6.71
N ASN A 195 -1.42 -19.54 -6.64
CA ASN A 195 -1.29 -20.45 -7.79
C ASN A 195 -2.38 -20.23 -8.87
N LYS A 196 -3.40 -19.41 -8.60
CA LYS A 196 -4.55 -19.16 -9.51
C LYS A 196 -4.67 -17.69 -9.95
N GLY A 197 -3.76 -16.85 -9.50
CA GLY A 197 -3.75 -15.42 -9.81
C GLY A 197 -3.21 -14.58 -8.65
N ARG A 198 -3.59 -13.32 -8.62
CA ARG A 198 -3.22 -12.37 -7.56
C ARG A 198 -4.47 -11.86 -6.88
N ILE A 199 -4.41 -11.74 -5.56
CA ILE A 199 -5.40 -11.06 -4.73
C ILE A 199 -5.00 -9.59 -4.69
N ASP A 200 -5.93 -8.68 -4.88
CA ASP A 200 -5.62 -7.25 -4.88
C ASP A 200 -5.08 -6.79 -3.52
N LEU A 201 -5.69 -7.27 -2.45
CA LEU A 201 -5.27 -6.94 -1.09
C LEU A 201 -5.59 -8.06 -0.09
N THR A 202 -4.62 -8.45 0.71
CA THR A 202 -4.82 -9.34 1.86
C THR A 202 -4.44 -8.61 3.15
N ILE A 203 -5.33 -8.65 4.16
CA ILE A 203 -5.03 -8.18 5.51
C ILE A 203 -4.83 -9.41 6.39
N VAL A 204 -3.67 -9.51 7.04
CA VAL A 204 -3.34 -10.61 7.95
C VAL A 204 -3.36 -10.10 9.38
N MET A 205 -4.32 -10.57 10.17
CA MET A 205 -4.44 -10.28 11.59
C MET A 205 -4.14 -11.52 12.44
N ASP A 206 -4.09 -11.38 13.74
CA ASP A 206 -3.77 -12.49 14.63
C ASP A 206 -4.80 -13.63 14.55
N ASN A 207 -6.08 -13.28 14.46
CA ASN A 207 -7.22 -14.21 14.47
C ASN A 207 -7.99 -14.27 13.14
N ALA A 208 -7.73 -13.37 12.20
CA ALA A 208 -8.50 -13.25 10.98
C ALA A 208 -7.62 -12.91 9.77
N ILE A 209 -8.08 -13.31 8.59
CA ILE A 209 -7.50 -12.95 7.29
C ILE A 209 -8.64 -12.40 6.43
N TYR A 210 -8.41 -11.23 5.85
CA TYR A 210 -9.35 -10.63 4.90
C TYR A 210 -8.75 -10.69 3.51
N ILE A 211 -9.45 -11.32 2.59
CA ILE A 211 -9.11 -11.41 1.17
C ILE A 211 -10.01 -10.45 0.44
N ILE A 212 -9.44 -9.41 -0.14
CA ILE A 212 -10.17 -8.28 -0.72
C ILE A 212 -9.87 -8.18 -2.21
N GLU A 213 -10.93 -8.12 -3.02
CA GLU A 213 -10.87 -7.82 -4.44
C GLU A 213 -11.63 -6.53 -4.71
N PHE A 214 -11.12 -5.76 -5.66
CA PHE A 214 -11.69 -4.51 -6.11
C PHE A 214 -12.22 -4.63 -7.54
N LYS A 215 -13.30 -3.94 -7.83
CA LYS A 215 -13.82 -3.77 -9.20
C LYS A 215 -14.32 -2.35 -9.39
N LEU A 216 -14.35 -1.94 -10.64
CA LEU A 216 -14.79 -0.62 -11.05
C LEU A 216 -15.99 -0.72 -12.00
N ASP A 217 -17.01 0.13 -11.79
CA ASP A 217 -18.19 0.28 -12.66
C ASP A 217 -18.99 -1.02 -12.92
N GLY A 218 -18.96 -1.95 -11.97
CA GLY A 218 -19.93 -3.04 -11.87
C GLY A 218 -19.95 -4.07 -13.01
N LYS A 219 -18.90 -4.17 -13.82
CA LYS A 219 -18.83 -5.14 -14.94
C LYS A 219 -18.60 -6.58 -14.48
N GLU A 220 -18.04 -6.76 -13.30
CA GLU A 220 -17.77 -8.06 -12.67
C GLU A 220 -18.01 -7.98 -11.17
N TYR A 221 -18.41 -9.10 -10.55
CA TYR A 221 -18.60 -9.19 -9.11
C TYR A 221 -17.29 -9.58 -8.44
N ALA A 222 -16.74 -8.69 -7.62
CA ALA A 222 -15.46 -8.89 -6.95
C ALA A 222 -15.45 -10.13 -6.04
N LEU A 223 -16.51 -10.33 -5.26
CA LEU A 223 -16.64 -11.51 -4.38
C LEU A 223 -16.67 -12.82 -5.17
N GLU A 224 -17.35 -12.86 -6.30
CA GLU A 224 -17.41 -14.04 -7.16
C GLU A 224 -16.04 -14.41 -7.75
N GLN A 225 -15.20 -13.42 -8.05
CA GLN A 225 -13.83 -13.67 -8.49
C GLN A 225 -13.03 -14.39 -7.41
N ILE A 226 -13.10 -13.95 -6.15
CA ILE A 226 -12.42 -14.60 -5.01
C ILE A 226 -12.85 -16.06 -4.91
N LYS A 227 -14.16 -16.31 -5.00
CA LYS A 227 -14.76 -17.65 -4.90
C LYS A 227 -14.36 -18.55 -6.08
N LYS A 228 -14.47 -18.06 -7.31
CA LYS A 228 -14.09 -18.77 -8.53
C LYS A 228 -12.61 -19.14 -8.55
N LYS A 229 -11.75 -18.22 -8.12
CA LYS A 229 -10.30 -18.42 -8.04
C LYS A 229 -9.86 -19.16 -6.78
N LYS A 230 -10.76 -19.34 -5.80
CA LYS A 230 -10.49 -20.01 -4.52
C LYS A 230 -9.25 -19.45 -3.83
N TYR A 231 -9.12 -18.15 -3.78
CA TYR A 231 -7.95 -17.48 -3.20
C TYR A 231 -7.72 -17.82 -1.73
N TYR A 232 -8.77 -18.17 -1.01
CA TYR A 232 -8.74 -18.58 0.38
C TYR A 232 -7.91 -19.87 0.62
N GLU A 233 -7.73 -20.73 -0.39
CA GLU A 233 -6.97 -21.98 -0.25
C GLU A 233 -5.52 -21.74 0.23
N LYS A 234 -4.92 -20.58 -0.12
CA LYS A 234 -3.58 -20.18 0.34
C LYS A 234 -3.48 -20.08 1.86
N TYR A 235 -4.59 -19.81 2.55
CA TYR A 235 -4.61 -19.44 3.96
C TYR A 235 -5.24 -20.49 4.88
N LEU A 236 -5.76 -21.60 4.36
CA LEU A 236 -6.47 -22.62 5.14
C LEU A 236 -5.65 -23.21 6.31
N ASN A 237 -4.34 -23.29 6.16
CA ASN A 237 -3.45 -23.88 7.17
C ASN A 237 -3.06 -22.90 8.29
N GLN A 238 -3.55 -21.67 8.30
CA GLN A 238 -3.16 -20.67 9.30
C GLN A 238 -4.02 -20.67 10.56
N ASN A 239 -5.07 -21.52 10.61
CA ASN A 239 -6.01 -21.61 11.72
C ASN A 239 -6.60 -20.27 12.16
N LYS A 240 -7.02 -19.46 11.15
CA LYS A 240 -7.62 -18.15 11.33
C LYS A 240 -8.96 -18.08 10.61
N ASP A 241 -9.86 -17.24 11.09
CA ASP A 241 -11.07 -16.92 10.37
C ASP A 241 -10.74 -16.24 9.03
N ILE A 242 -11.37 -16.68 7.94
CA ILE A 242 -11.14 -16.09 6.62
C ILE A 242 -12.39 -15.36 6.16
N TYR A 243 -12.24 -14.07 5.84
CA TYR A 243 -13.29 -13.21 5.31
C TYR A 243 -12.99 -12.90 3.85
N LEU A 244 -13.95 -13.17 2.99
CA LEU A 244 -13.90 -12.87 1.56
C LEU A 244 -14.66 -11.56 1.36
N VAL A 245 -14.04 -10.55 0.77
CA VAL A 245 -14.61 -9.20 0.66
C VAL A 245 -14.49 -8.70 -0.77
N GLY A 246 -15.60 -8.46 -1.41
CA GLY A 246 -15.68 -7.84 -2.73
C GLY A 246 -16.14 -6.40 -2.64
N ILE A 247 -15.36 -5.46 -3.19
CA ILE A 247 -15.66 -4.03 -3.16
C ILE A 247 -15.72 -3.50 -4.59
N ASN A 248 -16.90 -2.99 -4.98
CA ASN A 248 -17.06 -2.34 -6.26
C ASN A 248 -17.16 -0.82 -6.07
N PHE A 249 -16.45 -0.07 -6.91
CA PHE A 249 -16.48 1.38 -6.94
C PHE A 249 -17.26 1.87 -8.15
N ASP A 250 -17.85 3.05 -8.02
CA ASP A 250 -18.48 3.80 -9.10
C ASP A 250 -17.66 5.05 -9.41
N THR A 251 -17.29 5.22 -10.68
CA THR A 251 -16.46 6.35 -11.13
C THR A 251 -17.21 7.67 -11.13
N ASN A 252 -18.54 7.67 -11.26
CA ASN A 252 -19.36 8.88 -11.22
C ASN A 252 -19.52 9.37 -9.78
N ASP A 253 -19.87 8.46 -8.88
CA ASP A 253 -20.04 8.75 -7.45
C ASP A 253 -18.70 8.87 -6.73
N LYS A 254 -17.60 8.36 -7.32
CA LYS A 254 -16.25 8.35 -6.75
C LYS A 254 -16.21 7.69 -5.38
N ASN A 255 -17.00 6.66 -5.20
CA ASN A 255 -17.19 5.97 -3.94
C ASN A 255 -17.54 4.50 -4.14
N ILE A 256 -17.73 3.79 -3.03
CA ILE A 256 -18.17 2.40 -3.01
C ILE A 256 -19.62 2.33 -3.45
N ASN A 257 -19.88 1.56 -4.49
CA ASN A 257 -21.21 1.23 -4.99
C ASN A 257 -21.74 -0.06 -4.33
N SER A 258 -20.89 -1.09 -4.28
CA SER A 258 -21.25 -2.38 -3.67
C SER A 258 -20.13 -2.87 -2.76
N PHE A 259 -20.52 -3.43 -1.64
CA PHE A 259 -19.62 -4.09 -0.69
C PHE A 259 -20.28 -5.38 -0.25
N GLU A 260 -19.73 -6.50 -0.70
CA GLU A 260 -20.23 -7.84 -0.41
C GLU A 260 -19.16 -8.61 0.36
N TRP A 261 -19.59 -9.43 1.31
CA TRP A 261 -18.65 -10.24 2.08
C TRP A 261 -19.27 -11.55 2.54
N GLU A 262 -18.42 -12.54 2.77
CA GLU A 262 -18.79 -13.76 3.48
C GLU A 262 -17.64 -14.25 4.35
N LYS A 263 -17.96 -14.90 5.47
CA LYS A 263 -16.98 -15.66 6.24
C LYS A 263 -16.88 -17.04 5.63
N TYR A 264 -15.67 -17.43 5.22
CA TYR A 264 -15.43 -18.77 4.71
C TYR A 264 -15.64 -19.79 5.84
N GLN A 265 -16.49 -20.77 5.59
CA GLN A 265 -16.72 -21.90 6.50
C GLN A 265 -15.94 -23.09 5.97
N LEU A 266 -15.10 -23.66 6.84
CA LEU A 266 -14.34 -24.90 6.55
C LEU A 266 -15.29 -26.09 6.45
#